data_39b455c751b9b9c8c354b85b0a9c862f
#
_entry.id   39b455c751b9b9c8c354b85b0a9c862f
#
_cell.length_a   1.000
_cell.length_b   1.000
_cell.length_c   1.000
_cell.angle_alpha   90.00
_cell.angle_beta   90.00
_cell.angle_gamma   90.00
#
_symmetry.space_group_name_H-M   'P 1'
#
loop_
_entity.id
_entity.type
_entity.pdbx_description
1 polymer ?
#
loop_
_entity_poly.entity_id
_entity_poly.type
_entity_poly.pdbx_seq_one_letter_code
_entity_poly.pdbx_strand_id
1 'polypeptide(L)'
;MKNLDQLTFDNRFARLGDAFSTEVLPEPIEQPRLVVVSESAMALLDLQPAEAQRSEFAELFAGHKLWEQAEPRAMVYSGHQFGGYTPRLGDGRGLLLGEV
;
A
#
# COMPACT_ATOMS: atom_id res chain seq x y z
N MET A 1 7.00 -17.72 9.91
CA MET A 1 6.89 -16.65 8.92
C MET A 1 5.91 -17.04 7.83
N LYS A 2 5.29 -16.04 7.24
CA LYS A 2 4.20 -16.22 6.27
C LYS A 2 4.70 -16.06 4.83
N ASN A 3 3.96 -16.66 3.89
CA ASN A 3 4.11 -16.33 2.48
C ASN A 3 3.18 -15.14 2.13
N LEU A 4 3.28 -14.64 0.89
CA LEU A 4 2.48 -13.49 0.44
C LEU A 4 0.97 -13.73 0.56
N ASP A 5 0.54 -14.97 0.34
CA ASP A 5 -0.90 -15.30 0.33
C ASP A 5 -1.48 -15.46 1.73
N GLN A 6 -0.62 -15.53 2.74
CA GLN A 6 -1.02 -15.76 4.14
C GLN A 6 -1.12 -14.47 4.96
N LEU A 7 -0.83 -13.31 4.37
CA LEU A 7 -1.00 -12.05 5.06
C LEU A 7 -2.47 -11.85 5.43
N THR A 8 -2.70 -11.56 6.69
CA THR A 8 -4.04 -11.27 7.20
C THR A 8 -4.18 -9.77 7.37
N PHE A 9 -5.17 -9.19 6.74
CA PHE A 9 -5.37 -7.76 6.73
C PHE A 9 -6.36 -7.34 7.82
N ASP A 10 -6.01 -6.26 8.53
CA ASP A 10 -6.88 -5.59 9.48
C ASP A 10 -6.87 -4.10 9.14
N ASN A 11 -7.69 -3.72 8.19
CA ASN A 11 -7.71 -2.38 7.58
C ASN A 11 -8.41 -1.36 8.48
N ARG A 12 -7.80 -1.06 9.63
CA ARG A 12 -8.39 -0.16 10.63
C ARG A 12 -8.53 1.26 10.12
N PHE A 13 -7.50 1.74 9.41
CA PHE A 13 -7.53 3.11 8.88
C PHE A 13 -8.64 3.27 7.84
N ALA A 14 -8.83 2.29 6.97
CA ALA A 14 -9.90 2.33 5.98
C ALA A 14 -11.28 2.40 6.63
N ARG A 15 -11.46 1.76 7.79
CA ARG A 15 -12.73 1.76 8.52
C ARG A 15 -13.06 3.08 9.21
N LEU A 16 -12.13 4.03 9.26
CA LEU A 16 -12.42 5.36 9.82
C LEU A 16 -13.35 6.18 8.92
N GLY A 17 -13.48 5.80 7.66
CA GLY A 17 -14.42 6.41 6.73
C GLY A 17 -13.84 7.55 5.90
N ASP A 18 -14.70 8.16 5.09
CA ASP A 18 -14.29 9.11 4.05
C ASP A 18 -13.80 10.45 4.58
N ALA A 19 -14.00 10.74 5.87
CA ALA A 19 -13.42 11.94 6.48
C ALA A 19 -11.89 11.87 6.56
N PHE A 20 -11.32 10.67 6.61
CA PHE A 20 -9.89 10.45 6.81
C PHE A 20 -9.18 9.91 5.58
N SER A 21 -9.89 9.26 4.67
CA SER A 21 -9.29 8.68 3.47
C SER A 21 -10.31 8.52 2.37
N THR A 22 -9.82 8.38 1.14
CA THR A 22 -10.63 8.16 -0.04
C THR A 22 -10.24 6.82 -0.65
N GLU A 23 -11.21 6.02 -1.06
CA GLU A 23 -10.94 4.77 -1.76
C GLU A 23 -10.37 5.08 -3.15
N VAL A 24 -9.16 4.62 -3.42
CA VAL A 24 -8.46 4.83 -4.68
C VAL A 24 -7.77 3.55 -5.08
N LEU A 25 -8.00 3.09 -6.30
CA LEU A 25 -7.26 1.95 -6.84
C LEU A 25 -5.92 2.42 -7.39
N PRO A 26 -4.83 1.70 -7.11
CA PRO A 26 -3.54 2.05 -7.68
C PRO A 26 -3.56 1.85 -9.19
N GLU A 27 -2.79 2.67 -9.92
CA GLU A 27 -2.63 2.49 -11.35
C GLU A 27 -1.67 1.35 -11.63
N PRO A 28 -2.03 0.39 -12.51
CA PRO A 28 -1.12 -0.70 -12.86
C PRO A 28 0.13 -0.17 -13.55
N ILE A 29 1.27 -0.74 -13.21
CA ILE A 29 2.56 -0.46 -13.84
C ILE A 29 2.92 -1.65 -14.70
N GLU A 30 3.28 -1.41 -15.96
CA GLU A 30 3.69 -2.49 -16.84
C GLU A 30 5.02 -3.08 -16.39
N GLN A 31 5.08 -4.42 -16.30
CA GLN A 31 6.29 -5.17 -15.99
C GLN A 31 7.04 -4.66 -14.73
N PRO A 32 6.37 -4.60 -13.57
CA PRO A 32 7.06 -4.16 -12.37
C PRO A 32 8.19 -5.14 -12.01
N ARG A 33 9.33 -4.59 -11.58
CA ARG A 33 10.51 -5.38 -11.21
C ARG A 33 10.98 -5.00 -9.82
N LEU A 34 11.39 -6.00 -9.06
CA LEU A 34 12.03 -5.76 -7.78
C LEU A 34 13.44 -5.22 -8.00
N VAL A 35 13.74 -4.08 -7.40
CA VAL A 35 15.07 -3.47 -7.43
C VAL A 35 15.84 -3.83 -6.16
N VAL A 36 15.20 -3.64 -5.00
CA VAL A 36 15.81 -3.90 -3.70
C VAL A 36 14.70 -4.18 -2.70
N VAL A 37 15.00 -4.98 -1.69
CA VAL A 37 14.07 -5.27 -0.59
C VAL A 37 14.80 -5.17 0.73
N SER A 38 14.10 -4.69 1.77
CA SER A 38 14.62 -4.67 3.13
C SER A 38 14.12 -5.90 3.88
N GLU A 39 15.05 -6.77 4.25
CA GLU A 39 14.69 -7.96 5.03
C GLU A 39 14.12 -7.62 6.40
N SER A 40 14.60 -6.54 7.02
CA SER A 40 14.05 -6.10 8.30
C SER A 40 12.61 -5.59 8.17
N ALA A 41 12.27 -4.94 7.06
CA ALA A 41 10.90 -4.55 6.79
C ALA A 41 10.00 -5.77 6.53
N MET A 42 10.52 -6.77 5.81
CA MET A 42 9.78 -8.02 5.61
C MET A 42 9.49 -8.73 6.94
N ALA A 43 10.45 -8.69 7.85
CA ALA A 43 10.26 -9.29 9.18
C ALA A 43 9.14 -8.59 9.96
N LEU A 44 8.99 -7.27 9.81
CA LEU A 44 7.88 -6.55 10.43
C LEU A 44 6.52 -7.01 9.92
N LEU A 45 6.46 -7.47 8.68
CA LEU A 45 5.24 -8.03 8.09
C LEU A 45 5.13 -9.53 8.32
N ASP A 46 6.09 -10.13 9.04
CA ASP A 46 6.18 -11.58 9.26
C ASP A 46 6.24 -12.38 7.95
N LEU A 47 6.91 -11.83 6.95
CA LEU A 47 7.11 -12.48 5.65
C LEU A 47 8.42 -13.24 5.59
N GLN A 48 8.41 -14.41 4.98
CA GLN A 48 9.61 -15.18 4.69
C GLN A 48 10.49 -14.43 3.66
N PRO A 49 11.80 -14.33 3.87
CA PRO A 49 12.67 -13.65 2.90
C PRO A 49 12.59 -14.21 1.48
N ALA A 50 12.34 -15.51 1.33
CA ALA A 50 12.22 -16.14 0.02
C ALA A 50 11.03 -15.61 -0.80
N GLU A 51 10.04 -14.98 -0.18
CA GLU A 51 8.89 -14.43 -0.88
C GLU A 51 9.29 -13.28 -1.81
N ALA A 52 10.39 -12.59 -1.54
CA ALA A 52 10.92 -11.55 -2.41
C ALA A 52 11.36 -12.08 -3.79
N GLN A 53 11.56 -13.39 -3.92
CA GLN A 53 11.94 -14.03 -5.19
C GLN A 53 10.75 -14.33 -6.09
N ARG A 54 9.53 -14.24 -5.55
CA ARG A 54 8.31 -14.49 -6.36
C ARG A 54 8.03 -13.29 -7.25
N SER A 55 7.61 -13.55 -8.49
CA SER A 55 7.21 -12.49 -9.41
C SER A 55 6.04 -11.65 -8.87
N GLU A 56 5.15 -12.29 -8.11
CA GLU A 56 4.02 -11.62 -7.49
C GLU A 56 4.42 -10.59 -6.44
N PHE A 57 5.61 -10.71 -5.83
CA PHE A 57 6.07 -9.76 -4.84
C PHE A 57 6.14 -8.35 -5.40
N ALA A 58 6.82 -8.18 -6.53
CA ALA A 58 6.90 -6.87 -7.18
C ALA A 58 5.54 -6.37 -7.65
N GLU A 59 4.71 -7.25 -8.19
CA GLU A 59 3.36 -6.90 -8.65
C GLU A 59 2.48 -6.38 -7.52
N LEU A 60 2.48 -7.06 -6.38
CA LEU A 60 1.66 -6.68 -5.23
C LEU A 60 2.14 -5.37 -4.60
N PHE A 61 3.44 -5.23 -4.37
CA PHE A 61 3.96 -4.02 -3.72
C PHE A 61 4.03 -2.82 -4.65
N ALA A 62 4.01 -3.02 -5.96
CA ALA A 62 3.89 -1.93 -6.93
C ALA A 62 2.43 -1.50 -7.18
N GLY A 63 1.46 -2.22 -6.62
CA GLY A 63 0.06 -1.94 -6.85
C GLY A 63 -0.47 -2.41 -8.18
N HIS A 64 0.32 -3.17 -8.95
CA HIS A 64 -0.11 -3.76 -10.23
C HIS A 64 -1.16 -4.85 -10.01
N LYS A 65 -1.05 -5.56 -8.89
CA LYS A 65 -1.97 -6.61 -8.46
C LYS A 65 -2.32 -6.34 -6.99
N LEU A 66 -3.52 -6.62 -6.58
CA LEU A 66 -3.95 -6.39 -5.20
C LEU A 66 -4.19 -7.71 -4.46
N TRP A 67 -3.90 -7.73 -3.16
CA TRP A 67 -4.40 -8.79 -2.29
C TRP A 67 -5.92 -8.71 -2.23
N GLU A 68 -6.55 -9.86 -2.13
CA GLU A 68 -8.01 -9.93 -2.07
C GLU A 68 -8.60 -9.10 -0.92
N GLN A 69 -7.90 -9.07 0.22
CA GLN A 69 -8.35 -8.35 1.42
C GLN A 69 -7.86 -6.90 1.47
N ALA A 70 -7.13 -6.44 0.46
CA ALA A 70 -6.62 -5.08 0.45
C ALA A 70 -7.75 -4.07 0.27
N GLU A 71 -7.64 -2.95 0.99
CA GLU A 71 -8.55 -1.82 0.84
C GLU A 71 -7.70 -0.57 0.58
N PRO A 72 -7.31 -0.32 -0.68
CA PRO A 72 -6.44 0.80 -1.00
C PRO A 72 -7.11 2.14 -0.69
N ARG A 73 -6.41 2.99 0.09
CA ARG A 73 -6.94 4.29 0.51
C ARG A 73 -5.90 5.37 0.33
N ALA A 74 -6.30 6.46 -0.30
CA ALA A 74 -5.51 7.69 -0.31
C ALA A 74 -5.81 8.45 0.96
N MET A 75 -4.77 8.75 1.75
CA MET A 75 -4.95 9.46 3.00
C MET A 75 -5.35 10.91 2.76
N VAL A 76 -6.33 11.38 3.52
CA VAL A 76 -6.72 12.79 3.52
C VAL A 76 -5.79 13.55 4.47
N TYR A 77 -5.24 14.65 3.99
CA TYR A 77 -4.34 15.48 4.80
C TYR A 77 -4.49 16.94 4.38
N SER A 78 -3.99 17.84 5.19
CA SER A 78 -3.87 19.26 4.86
C SER A 78 -2.43 19.58 4.53
N GLY A 79 -2.20 20.56 3.69
CA GLY A 79 -0.84 20.92 3.32
C GLY A 79 -0.75 22.20 2.51
N HIS A 80 0.48 22.55 2.15
CA HIS A 80 0.75 23.70 1.32
C HIS A 80 1.08 23.26 -0.11
N GLN A 81 0.40 23.85 -1.08
CA GLN A 81 0.70 23.63 -2.50
C GLN A 81 0.71 24.98 -3.21
N PHE A 82 1.73 25.20 -4.05
CA PHE A 82 1.85 26.41 -4.87
C PHE A 82 1.74 27.70 -4.05
N GLY A 83 2.33 27.70 -2.85
CA GLY A 83 2.31 28.87 -1.96
C GLY A 83 1.03 29.05 -1.16
N GLY A 84 0.06 28.13 -1.27
CA GLY A 84 -1.20 28.21 -0.56
C GLY A 84 -1.43 27.02 0.37
N TYR A 85 -2.20 27.24 1.43
CA TYR A 85 -2.63 26.19 2.33
C TYR A 85 -3.89 25.53 1.78
N THR A 86 -3.88 24.20 1.73
CA THR A 86 -5.04 23.40 1.30
C THR A 86 -5.50 22.54 2.47
N PRO A 87 -6.72 22.76 2.99
CA PRO A 87 -7.19 22.01 4.17
C PRO A 87 -7.47 20.54 3.91
N ARG A 88 -7.71 20.15 2.66
CA ARG A 88 -8.01 18.76 2.31
C ARG A 88 -7.30 18.36 1.02
N LEU A 89 -6.37 17.40 1.14
CA LEU A 89 -5.71 16.75 0.03
C LEU A 89 -5.93 15.24 0.14
N GLY A 90 -5.99 14.56 -0.99
CA GLY A 90 -6.21 13.12 -1.02
C GLY A 90 -6.10 12.62 -2.46
N ASP A 91 -4.98 12.99 -3.12
CA ASP A 91 -4.79 12.74 -4.55
C ASP A 91 -4.23 11.35 -4.89
N GLY A 92 -3.91 10.55 -3.88
CA GLY A 92 -3.42 9.20 -4.09
C GLY A 92 -1.91 9.07 -4.21
N ARG A 93 -1.15 10.12 -3.99
CA ARG A 93 0.32 10.02 -4.00
C ARG A 93 0.84 9.21 -2.82
N GLY A 94 0.17 9.33 -1.68
CA GLY A 94 0.41 8.44 -0.55
C GLY A 94 -0.74 7.45 -0.48
N LEU A 95 -0.53 6.24 -0.97
CA LEU A 95 -1.56 5.22 -1.05
C LEU A 95 -1.27 4.11 -0.06
N LEU A 96 -2.18 3.90 0.88
CA LEU A 96 -2.11 2.77 1.81
C LEU A 96 -2.79 1.57 1.15
N LEU A 97 -2.01 0.51 0.91
CA LEU A 97 -2.54 -0.71 0.31
C LEU A 97 -3.35 -1.54 1.29
N GLY A 98 -2.98 -1.51 2.55
CA GLY A 98 -3.66 -2.23 3.61
C GLY A 98 -2.84 -2.23 4.89
N GLU A 99 -3.39 -2.80 5.94
CA GLU A 99 -2.72 -2.97 7.23
C GLU A 99 -2.70 -4.44 7.60
N VAL A 100 -1.60 -4.89 8.13
CA VAL A 100 -1.43 -6.27 8.58
C VAL A 100 -1.05 -6.33 10.05
#